data_0c3333afcd6feb6d002a7644ab0355c8
#
_entry.id   0c3333afcd6feb6d002a7644ab0355c8
#
_cell.length_a   1.000
_cell.length_b   1.000
_cell.length_c   1.000
_cell.angle_alpha   90.00
_cell.angle_beta   90.00
_cell.angle_gamma   90.00
#
_symmetry.space_group_name_H-M   'P 1'
#
loop_
_entity.id
_entity.type
_entity.pdbx_description
1 polymer ?
#
loop_
_entity_poly.entity_id
_entity_poly.type
_entity_poly.pdbx_seq_one_letter_code
_entity_poly.pdbx_strand_id
1 'polypeptide(L)'
;ESEDGFFIMPTKILNDASVLDYKCVILPGIINPLPALYDEKIITFLKQVKNTNVLIAAISAAPLLLAKAGLLDDVKFTAGFFMQMIDVFPFIHRENFVHQPLVEEKRIITAIGFAFREFAMAVLKSLGYDVEDKFMWPIEKAYSEKELTFYWNDSDYQEFLKELEEY
;
A
#
# COMPACT_ATOMS: atom_id res chain seq x y z
N GLU A 1 2.60 12.12 -14.61
CA GLU A 1 2.92 13.20 -13.68
C GLU A 1 2.68 12.70 -12.26
N SER A 2 3.56 13.01 -11.30
CA SER A 2 3.31 12.70 -9.88
C SER A 2 2.36 13.73 -9.27
N GLU A 3 1.82 13.42 -8.08
CA GLU A 3 0.97 14.34 -7.32
C GLU A 3 1.68 15.67 -7.00
N ASP A 4 3.02 15.66 -6.91
CA ASP A 4 3.85 16.86 -6.71
C ASP A 4 4.22 17.59 -8.02
N GLY A 5 3.68 17.17 -9.15
CA GLY A 5 3.94 17.79 -10.46
C GLY A 5 5.23 17.36 -11.15
N PHE A 6 5.92 16.34 -10.67
CA PHE A 6 7.11 15.81 -11.35
C PHE A 6 6.71 14.95 -12.55
N PHE A 7 7.39 15.15 -13.68
CA PHE A 7 7.28 14.24 -14.82
C PHE A 7 8.16 13.01 -14.60
N ILE A 8 7.53 11.85 -14.52
CA ILE A 8 8.22 10.58 -14.39
C ILE A 8 8.11 9.84 -15.73
N MET A 9 9.26 9.46 -16.29
CA MET A 9 9.29 8.65 -17.51
C MET A 9 9.36 7.17 -17.11
N PRO A 10 8.32 6.37 -17.40
CA PRO A 10 8.36 4.93 -17.12
C PRO A 10 9.34 4.24 -18.06
N THR A 11 10.01 3.20 -17.58
CA THR A 11 10.91 2.37 -18.40
C THR A 11 10.16 1.29 -19.17
N LYS A 12 8.96 0.90 -18.70
CA LYS A 12 8.07 -0.07 -19.35
C LYS A 12 6.62 0.35 -19.14
N ILE A 13 5.76 -0.02 -20.05
CA ILE A 13 4.32 -0.01 -19.82
C ILE A 13 3.89 -1.30 -19.11
N LEU A 14 2.82 -1.23 -18.32
CA LEU A 14 2.39 -2.35 -17.49
C LEU A 14 2.09 -3.62 -18.26
N ASN A 15 1.54 -3.50 -19.48
CA ASN A 15 1.20 -4.65 -20.33
C ASN A 15 2.43 -5.45 -20.80
N ASP A 16 3.61 -4.84 -20.80
CA ASP A 16 4.87 -5.45 -21.22
C ASP A 16 5.69 -5.96 -20.03
N ALA A 17 5.14 -5.84 -18.82
CA ALA A 17 5.78 -6.25 -17.58
C ALA A 17 5.16 -7.56 -17.06
N SER A 18 6.02 -8.48 -16.64
CA SER A 18 5.61 -9.66 -15.87
C SER A 18 6.10 -9.53 -14.45
N VAL A 19 5.27 -9.85 -13.46
CA VAL A 19 5.72 -9.86 -12.06
C VAL A 19 6.91 -10.79 -11.82
N LEU A 20 7.03 -11.86 -12.62
CA LEU A 20 8.12 -12.83 -12.51
C LEU A 20 9.48 -12.31 -12.98
N ASP A 21 9.51 -11.17 -13.67
CA ASP A 21 10.76 -10.49 -14.06
C ASP A 21 11.39 -9.73 -12.89
N TYR A 22 10.70 -9.65 -11.76
CA TYR A 22 11.11 -8.82 -10.62
C TYR A 22 11.24 -9.64 -9.34
N LYS A 23 12.18 -9.26 -8.48
CA LYS A 23 12.29 -9.79 -7.13
C LYS A 23 11.29 -9.15 -6.16
N CYS A 24 10.92 -7.91 -6.47
CA CYS A 24 10.02 -7.10 -5.66
C CYS A 24 9.16 -6.20 -6.53
N VAL A 25 7.89 -6.07 -6.17
CA VAL A 25 6.99 -5.03 -6.67
C VAL A 25 6.73 -4.05 -5.54
N ILE A 26 7.00 -2.76 -5.78
CA ILE A 26 6.78 -1.70 -4.79
C ILE A 26 5.69 -0.77 -5.31
N LEU A 27 4.66 -0.59 -4.50
CA LEU A 27 3.61 0.39 -4.72
C LEU A 27 3.90 1.62 -3.85
N PRO A 28 4.21 2.78 -4.47
CA PRO A 28 4.43 4.02 -3.73
C PRO A 28 3.15 4.51 -3.06
N GLY A 29 3.28 5.49 -2.18
CA GLY A 29 2.14 6.15 -1.55
C GLY A 29 1.23 6.80 -2.60
N ILE A 30 -0.07 6.80 -2.31
CA ILE A 30 -1.11 7.37 -3.16
C ILE A 30 -1.99 8.24 -2.24
N ILE A 31 -2.30 9.47 -2.65
CA ILE A 31 -3.25 10.32 -1.93
C ILE A 31 -4.68 9.93 -2.30
N ASN A 32 -5.00 9.93 -3.60
CA ASN A 32 -6.28 9.44 -4.11
C ASN A 32 -6.11 8.05 -4.76
N PRO A 33 -6.54 6.96 -4.09
CA PRO A 33 -6.38 5.62 -4.63
C PRO A 33 -7.41 5.25 -5.71
N LEU A 34 -8.51 6.00 -5.87
CA LEU A 34 -9.64 5.61 -6.72
C LEU A 34 -9.25 5.34 -8.17
N PRO A 35 -8.49 6.20 -8.87
CA PRO A 35 -8.10 5.93 -10.24
C PRO A 35 -7.36 4.60 -10.41
N ALA A 36 -6.45 4.30 -9.49
CA ALA A 36 -5.68 3.05 -9.51
C ALA A 36 -6.51 1.83 -9.08
N LEU A 37 -7.43 1.99 -8.13
CA LEU A 37 -8.35 0.93 -7.70
C LEU A 37 -9.26 0.47 -8.84
N TYR A 38 -9.67 1.36 -9.72
CA TYR A 38 -10.58 1.06 -10.84
C TYR A 38 -9.84 0.83 -12.17
N ASP A 39 -8.51 0.86 -12.18
CA ASP A 39 -7.72 0.39 -13.32
C ASP A 39 -7.54 -1.13 -13.27
N GLU A 40 -8.33 -1.84 -14.07
CA GLU A 40 -8.30 -3.30 -14.16
C GLU A 40 -6.94 -3.86 -14.58
N LYS A 41 -6.10 -3.08 -15.27
CA LYS A 41 -4.76 -3.52 -15.66
C LYS A 41 -3.84 -3.61 -14.45
N ILE A 42 -3.92 -2.63 -13.55
CA ILE A 42 -3.16 -2.61 -12.30
C ILE A 42 -3.59 -3.79 -11.43
N ILE A 43 -4.89 -3.97 -11.23
CA ILE A 43 -5.42 -5.04 -10.38
C ILE A 43 -5.07 -6.43 -10.97
N THR A 44 -5.21 -6.59 -12.28
CA THR A 44 -4.83 -7.86 -12.96
C THR A 44 -3.34 -8.14 -12.84
N PHE A 45 -2.48 -7.13 -12.97
CA PHE A 45 -1.05 -7.28 -12.78
C PHE A 45 -0.73 -7.72 -11.34
N LEU A 46 -1.33 -7.08 -10.35
CA LEU A 46 -1.12 -7.43 -8.95
C LEU A 46 -1.59 -8.86 -8.61
N LYS A 47 -2.70 -9.31 -9.17
CA LYS A 47 -3.18 -10.69 -9.00
C LYS A 47 -2.14 -11.74 -9.42
N GLN A 48 -1.24 -11.42 -10.35
CA GLN A 48 -0.18 -12.34 -10.77
C GLN A 48 0.84 -12.63 -9.67
N VAL A 49 0.95 -11.76 -8.63
CA VAL A 49 1.84 -11.99 -7.49
C VAL A 49 1.38 -13.17 -6.64
N LYS A 50 0.08 -13.46 -6.64
CA LYS A 50 -0.50 -14.56 -5.86
C LYS A 50 0.17 -15.89 -6.24
N ASN A 51 0.60 -16.64 -5.24
CA ASN A 51 1.30 -17.92 -5.41
C ASN A 51 2.70 -17.83 -6.05
N THR A 52 3.33 -16.67 -6.07
CA THR A 52 4.73 -16.49 -6.45
C THR A 52 5.62 -16.25 -5.23
N ASN A 53 6.93 -16.24 -5.48
CA ASN A 53 7.93 -15.85 -4.47
C ASN A 53 8.32 -14.37 -4.58
N VAL A 54 7.63 -13.59 -5.38
CA VAL A 54 7.88 -12.15 -5.53
C VAL A 54 7.48 -11.43 -4.24
N LEU A 55 8.37 -10.60 -3.71
CA LEU A 55 8.05 -9.70 -2.61
C LEU A 55 7.13 -8.62 -3.12
N ILE A 56 6.07 -8.31 -2.39
CA ILE A 56 5.25 -7.14 -2.70
C ILE A 56 5.20 -6.20 -1.49
N ALA A 57 5.41 -4.93 -1.75
CA ALA A 57 5.46 -3.91 -0.72
C ALA A 57 4.59 -2.71 -1.11
N ALA A 58 3.77 -2.22 -0.18
CA ALA A 58 2.86 -1.11 -0.41
C ALA A 58 2.82 -0.16 0.79
N ILE A 59 2.84 1.14 0.54
CA ILE A 59 2.87 2.16 1.58
C ILE A 59 1.73 3.17 1.41
N SER A 60 1.32 3.80 2.51
CA SER A 60 0.23 4.80 2.57
C SER A 60 -1.12 4.16 2.19
N ALA A 61 -1.88 4.70 1.24
CA ALA A 61 -3.14 4.09 0.80
C ALA A 61 -2.95 2.96 -0.25
N ALA A 62 -1.74 2.75 -0.78
CA ALA A 62 -1.49 1.72 -1.77
C ALA A 62 -1.82 0.26 -1.33
N PRO A 63 -1.79 -0.13 -0.04
CA PRO A 63 -2.28 -1.43 0.39
C PRO A 63 -3.73 -1.73 -0.02
N LEU A 64 -4.56 -0.71 -0.28
CA LEU A 64 -5.91 -0.90 -0.84
C LEU A 64 -5.92 -1.65 -2.17
N LEU A 65 -4.90 -1.40 -3.02
CA LEU A 65 -4.74 -2.11 -4.29
C LEU A 65 -4.46 -3.59 -4.07
N LEU A 66 -3.67 -3.92 -3.04
CA LEU A 66 -3.39 -5.31 -2.65
C LEU A 66 -4.64 -5.99 -2.12
N ALA A 67 -5.43 -5.29 -1.30
CA ALA A 67 -6.71 -5.81 -0.80
C ALA A 67 -7.66 -6.10 -1.97
N LYS A 68 -7.84 -5.17 -2.90
CA LYS A 68 -8.70 -5.38 -4.09
C LYS A 68 -8.20 -6.51 -5.00
N ALA A 69 -6.89 -6.74 -5.04
CA ALA A 69 -6.31 -7.87 -5.76
C ALA A 69 -6.43 -9.22 -5.02
N GLY A 70 -7.00 -9.24 -3.81
CA GLY A 70 -7.17 -10.44 -2.98
C GLY A 70 -5.84 -10.97 -2.40
N LEU A 71 -4.86 -10.10 -2.24
CA LEU A 71 -3.55 -10.44 -1.68
C LEU A 71 -3.53 -10.31 -0.14
N LEU A 72 -4.52 -9.62 0.44
CA LEU A 72 -4.64 -9.39 1.89
C LEU A 72 -5.77 -10.19 2.55
N ASP A 73 -6.37 -11.15 1.84
CA ASP A 73 -7.55 -11.90 2.33
C ASP A 73 -7.25 -12.66 3.64
N ASP A 74 -6.03 -13.18 3.79
CA ASP A 74 -5.58 -13.98 4.93
C ASP A 74 -4.23 -13.50 5.49
N VAL A 75 -3.97 -12.19 5.42
CA VAL A 75 -2.72 -11.54 5.80
C VAL A 75 -3.03 -10.32 6.66
N LYS A 76 -2.37 -10.19 7.80
CA LYS A 76 -2.43 -8.94 8.56
C LYS A 76 -1.72 -7.83 7.79
N PHE A 77 -2.31 -6.63 7.84
CA PHE A 77 -1.77 -5.48 7.13
C PHE A 77 -2.06 -4.17 7.87
N THR A 78 -1.33 -3.14 7.50
CA THR A 78 -1.60 -1.76 7.86
C THR A 78 -1.65 -0.89 6.61
N ALA A 79 -2.24 0.29 6.72
CA ALA A 79 -2.32 1.27 5.65
C ALA A 79 -2.57 2.67 6.21
N GLY A 80 -2.21 3.69 5.45
CA GLY A 80 -2.55 5.08 5.73
C GLY A 80 -3.80 5.50 4.95
N PHE A 81 -4.95 4.92 5.26
CA PHE A 81 -6.24 5.27 4.68
C PHE A 81 -7.23 5.72 5.75
N PHE A 82 -8.31 6.34 5.35
CA PHE A 82 -9.38 6.72 6.26
C PHE A 82 -10.25 5.53 6.62
N MET A 83 -10.57 5.38 7.91
CA MET A 83 -11.23 4.19 8.44
C MET A 83 -12.61 3.93 7.82
N GLN A 84 -13.30 4.98 7.36
CA GLN A 84 -14.58 4.85 6.65
C GLN A 84 -14.45 4.06 5.33
N MET A 85 -13.25 3.98 4.74
CA MET A 85 -13.02 3.16 3.54
C MET A 85 -13.27 1.66 3.80
N ILE A 86 -13.06 1.19 5.04
CA ILE A 86 -13.34 -0.20 5.41
C ILE A 86 -14.84 -0.53 5.27
N ASP A 87 -15.69 0.44 5.54
CA ASP A 87 -17.15 0.25 5.46
C ASP A 87 -17.66 0.35 4.01
N VAL A 88 -16.92 1.05 3.15
CA VAL A 88 -17.27 1.28 1.75
C VAL A 88 -16.75 0.18 0.83
N PHE A 89 -15.55 -0.35 1.10
CA PHE A 89 -14.91 -1.34 0.24
C PHE A 89 -15.01 -2.76 0.82
N PRO A 90 -15.86 -3.64 0.26
CA PRO A 90 -16.09 -4.97 0.79
C PRO A 90 -14.89 -5.92 0.67
N PHE A 91 -13.87 -5.54 -0.11
CA PHE A 91 -12.62 -6.29 -0.23
C PHE A 91 -11.62 -5.99 0.89
N ILE A 92 -11.94 -5.07 1.80
CA ILE A 92 -11.11 -4.79 2.97
C ILE A 92 -11.62 -5.61 4.14
N HIS A 93 -10.86 -6.61 4.55
CA HIS A 93 -11.16 -7.44 5.71
C HIS A 93 -10.72 -6.72 6.98
N ARG A 94 -11.67 -6.12 7.71
CA ARG A 94 -11.41 -5.35 8.95
C ARG A 94 -10.60 -6.15 9.97
N GLU A 95 -10.87 -7.44 10.09
CA GLU A 95 -10.20 -8.35 11.02
C GLU A 95 -8.71 -8.54 10.70
N ASN A 96 -8.27 -8.22 9.48
CA ASN A 96 -6.89 -8.30 9.05
C ASN A 96 -6.13 -6.97 9.22
N PHE A 97 -6.85 -5.87 9.38
CA PHE A 97 -6.22 -4.58 9.62
C PHE A 97 -5.69 -4.46 11.05
N VAL A 98 -4.46 -3.98 11.20
CA VAL A 98 -3.82 -3.76 12.50
C VAL A 98 -3.23 -2.36 12.59
N HIS A 99 -3.35 -1.76 13.76
CA HIS A 99 -2.83 -0.42 14.06
C HIS A 99 -1.32 -0.49 14.38
N GLN A 100 -0.53 -0.68 13.33
CA GLN A 100 0.94 -0.71 13.39
C GLN A 100 1.52 0.18 12.29
N PRO A 101 2.69 0.80 12.50
CA PRO A 101 3.30 1.62 11.46
C PRO A 101 3.78 0.81 10.26
N LEU A 102 4.12 -0.47 10.46
CA LEU A 102 4.57 -1.41 9.45
C LEU A 102 4.15 -2.83 9.83
N VAL A 103 3.77 -3.61 8.84
CA VAL A 103 3.46 -5.05 8.97
C VAL A 103 4.21 -5.80 7.88
N GLU A 104 4.91 -6.85 8.30
CA GLU A 104 5.54 -7.83 7.43
C GLU A 104 4.89 -9.18 7.69
N GLU A 105 4.23 -9.73 6.72
CA GLU A 105 3.65 -11.07 6.82
C GLU A 105 3.75 -11.81 5.49
N LYS A 106 4.19 -13.03 5.53
CA LYS A 106 4.51 -13.83 4.34
C LYS A 106 5.54 -13.08 3.47
N ARG A 107 5.19 -12.75 2.23
CA ARG A 107 6.03 -11.94 1.32
C ARG A 107 5.37 -10.59 1.01
N ILE A 108 4.63 -10.07 1.96
CA ILE A 108 3.90 -8.81 1.85
C ILE A 108 4.40 -7.87 2.93
N ILE A 109 4.76 -6.65 2.54
CA ILE A 109 5.12 -5.56 3.44
C ILE A 109 4.13 -4.44 3.21
N THR A 110 3.46 -4.02 4.28
CA THR A 110 2.57 -2.85 4.25
C THR A 110 3.00 -1.84 5.29
N ALA A 111 2.86 -0.57 5.01
CA ALA A 111 3.22 0.50 5.94
C ALA A 111 2.31 1.71 5.81
N ILE A 112 2.19 2.45 6.90
CA ILE A 112 1.58 3.78 6.92
C ILE A 112 2.56 4.81 6.33
N GLY A 113 2.07 5.91 5.74
CA GLY A 113 2.89 6.84 4.95
C GLY A 113 4.12 7.40 5.67
N PHE A 114 4.00 7.76 6.94
CA PHE A 114 5.12 8.32 7.68
C PHE A 114 6.17 7.28 8.14
N ALA A 115 5.89 5.98 8.04
CA ALA A 115 6.84 4.90 8.31
C ALA A 115 7.70 4.55 7.08
N PHE A 116 7.95 5.50 6.19
CA PHE A 116 8.66 5.26 4.93
C PHE A 116 10.10 4.77 5.12
N ARG A 117 10.77 5.13 6.23
CA ARG A 117 12.13 4.67 6.56
C ARG A 117 12.13 3.19 6.92
N GLU A 118 11.24 2.82 7.85
CA GLU A 118 11.03 1.45 8.31
C GLU A 118 10.61 0.57 7.12
N PHE A 119 9.73 1.09 6.26
CA PHE A 119 9.29 0.42 5.03
C PHE A 119 10.48 0.14 4.08
N ALA A 120 11.30 1.15 3.80
CA ALA A 120 12.46 0.98 2.94
C ALA A 120 13.46 -0.05 3.51
N MET A 121 13.72 0.01 4.81
CA MET A 121 14.61 -0.95 5.49
C MET A 121 14.04 -2.37 5.45
N ALA A 122 12.76 -2.55 5.72
CA ALA A 122 12.09 -3.85 5.67
C ALA A 122 12.17 -4.46 4.25
N VAL A 123 11.91 -3.68 3.21
CA VAL A 123 12.03 -4.12 1.81
C VAL A 123 13.46 -4.56 1.50
N LEU A 124 14.45 -3.77 1.85
CA LEU A 124 15.85 -4.09 1.59
C LEU A 124 16.30 -5.37 2.34
N LYS A 125 15.96 -5.49 3.63
CA LYS A 125 16.25 -6.68 4.44
C LYS A 125 15.58 -7.92 3.85
N SER A 126 14.31 -7.83 3.44
CA SER A 126 13.57 -8.94 2.82
C SER A 126 14.13 -9.35 1.45
N LEU A 127 14.86 -8.46 0.77
CA LEU A 127 15.61 -8.75 -0.45
C LEU A 127 17.00 -9.30 -0.19
N GLY A 128 17.40 -9.45 1.07
CA GLY A 128 18.69 -10.02 1.49
C GLY A 128 19.85 -9.02 1.53
N TYR A 129 19.54 -7.71 1.50
CA TYR A 129 20.57 -6.70 1.69
C TYR A 129 20.86 -6.49 3.18
N ASP A 130 22.15 -6.39 3.52
CA ASP A 130 22.57 -5.96 4.83
C ASP A 130 22.39 -4.43 4.93
N VAL A 131 21.45 -4.00 5.75
CA VAL A 131 21.12 -2.58 5.92
C VAL A 131 21.46 -2.22 7.37
N GLU A 132 22.46 -1.37 7.54
CA GLU A 132 22.75 -0.79 8.84
C GLU A 132 21.58 0.10 9.29
N ASP A 133 21.14 -0.07 10.53
CA ASP A 133 20.03 0.72 11.09
C ASP A 133 20.30 2.24 11.07
N LYS A 134 21.57 2.64 11.02
CA LYS A 134 21.99 4.04 10.91
C LYS A 134 21.69 4.68 9.55
N PHE A 135 21.52 3.88 8.50
CA PHE A 135 21.36 4.40 7.14
C PHE A 135 20.10 5.25 6.97
N MET A 136 19.00 4.84 7.60
CA MET A 136 17.70 5.51 7.45
C MET A 136 17.17 6.15 8.74
N TRP A 137 17.88 6.03 9.86
CA TRP A 137 17.46 6.55 11.18
C TRP A 137 15.98 6.26 11.46
N PRO A 138 15.62 5.03 11.80
CA PRO A 138 14.23 4.69 12.14
C PRO A 138 13.74 5.61 13.25
N ILE A 139 12.47 5.97 13.21
CA ILE A 139 11.87 6.76 14.27
C ILE A 139 11.60 5.81 15.43
N GLU A 140 12.42 5.89 16.47
CA GLU A 140 12.20 5.17 17.72
C GLU A 140 11.05 5.81 18.51
N LYS A 141 9.85 5.67 17.99
CA LYS A 141 8.64 6.16 18.65
C LYS A 141 7.57 5.07 18.64
N ALA A 142 7.04 4.78 19.81
CA ALA A 142 5.79 4.03 19.91
C ALA A 142 4.63 4.96 19.52
N TYR A 143 3.84 4.57 18.52
CA TYR A 143 2.64 5.28 18.11
C TYR A 143 1.42 4.71 18.82
N SER A 144 0.55 5.58 19.30
CA SER A 144 -0.78 5.19 19.79
C SER A 144 -1.69 4.83 18.62
N GLU A 145 -2.73 4.03 18.88
CA GLU A 145 -3.74 3.72 17.88
C GLU A 145 -4.34 4.99 17.26
N LYS A 146 -4.57 6.03 18.05
CA LYS A 146 -5.09 7.33 17.59
C LYS A 146 -4.18 7.99 16.54
N GLU A 147 -2.85 7.88 16.70
CA GLU A 147 -1.89 8.44 15.74
C GLU A 147 -1.78 7.59 14.45
N LEU A 148 -2.21 6.34 14.51
CA LEU A 148 -2.21 5.40 13.38
C LEU A 148 -3.56 5.28 12.67
N THR A 149 -4.55 6.08 13.08
CA THR A 149 -5.93 5.97 12.60
C THR A 149 -6.40 7.32 12.08
N PHE A 150 -6.94 7.34 10.87
CA PHE A 150 -7.44 8.54 10.22
C PHE A 150 -8.93 8.45 9.98
N TYR A 151 -9.63 9.57 10.15
CA TYR A 151 -11.04 9.71 9.86
C TYR A 151 -11.26 10.99 9.08
N TRP A 152 -12.09 10.92 8.04
CA TRP A 152 -12.67 12.12 7.46
C TRP A 152 -13.68 12.76 8.41
N ASN A 153 -13.81 14.06 8.32
CA ASN A 153 -15.02 14.71 8.79
C ASN A 153 -16.21 14.40 7.85
N ASP A 154 -17.43 14.75 8.26
CA ASP A 154 -18.63 14.37 7.51
C ASP A 154 -18.66 14.99 6.10
N SER A 155 -18.19 16.22 5.93
CA SER A 155 -18.16 16.91 4.65
C SER A 155 -17.24 16.22 3.65
N ASP A 156 -16.00 15.93 4.07
CA ASP A 156 -14.98 15.31 3.22
C ASP A 156 -15.38 13.86 2.87
N TYR A 157 -16.02 13.16 3.82
CA TYR A 157 -16.54 11.83 3.56
C TYR A 157 -17.65 11.84 2.50
N GLN A 158 -18.56 12.83 2.55
CA GLN A 158 -19.60 12.97 1.52
C GLN A 158 -19.02 13.34 0.15
N GLU A 159 -17.96 14.12 0.11
CA GLU A 159 -17.24 14.40 -1.14
C GLU A 159 -16.59 13.16 -1.72
N PHE A 160 -15.92 12.37 -0.89
CA PHE A 160 -15.36 11.07 -1.30
C PHE A 160 -16.43 10.12 -1.85
N LEU A 161 -17.60 10.04 -1.21
CA LEU A 161 -18.70 9.17 -1.69
C LEU A 161 -19.22 9.62 -3.07
N LYS A 162 -19.28 10.93 -3.33
CA LYS A 162 -19.68 11.46 -4.65
C LYS A 162 -18.62 11.13 -5.71
N GLU A 163 -17.34 11.29 -5.37
CA GLU A 163 -16.26 10.91 -6.29
C GLU A 163 -16.30 9.41 -6.60
N LEU A 164 -16.59 8.59 -5.59
CA LEU A 164 -16.68 7.13 -5.77
C LEU A 164 -17.80 6.74 -6.75
N GLU A 165 -18.90 7.49 -6.83
CA GLU A 165 -20.00 7.24 -7.78
C GLU A 165 -19.57 7.43 -9.26
N GLU A 166 -18.47 8.13 -9.51
CA GLU A 166 -17.95 8.37 -10.87
C GLU A 166 -17.14 7.18 -11.42
N TYR A 167 -16.80 6.18 -10.58
CA TYR A 167 -16.04 4.98 -10.90
C TYR A 167 -16.90 3.72 -10.92
#